data_137037c04636186e54f563d1a20344c9
#
_entry.id   137037c04636186e54f563d1a20344c9
#
_cell.length_a   1.000
_cell.length_b   1.000
_cell.length_c   1.000
_cell.angle_alpha   90.00
_cell.angle_beta   90.00
_cell.angle_gamma   90.00
#
_symmetry.space_group_name_H-M   'P 1'
#
loop_
_entity.id
_entity.type
_entity.pdbx_description
1 polymer ?
#
loop_
_entity_poly.entity_id
_entity_poly.type
_entity_poly.pdbx_seq_one_letter_code
_entity_poly.pdbx_strand_id
1 'polypeptide(L)'
;KDGRLERFAAEGKTVVFVLLDGKPAGAIALADVIRPESREAVRRLKEMGIRAMMLTGDNRKVAEWVSREVGLDEYFAEVLPHEKSAKIREIQARGLTVAMTGDGVNDAPALAQADVGIAIGAGTDVAIETADIVLVRSNPLDAVAVIGLARATYRKMVQNLLWATGYNAVAL
;
A
#
# COMPACT_ATOMS: atom_id res chain seq x y z
N LYS A 1 -19.78 16.33 -27.32
CA LYS A 1 -19.01 15.82 -26.14
C LYS A 1 -20.02 15.17 -25.22
N ASP A 2 -19.89 13.86 -24.99
CA ASP A 2 -20.85 13.12 -24.16
C ASP A 2 -20.40 13.25 -22.69
N GLY A 3 -21.10 14.06 -21.91
CA GLY A 3 -20.80 14.32 -20.48
C GLY A 3 -20.81 13.05 -19.60
N ARG A 4 -21.28 11.92 -20.14
CA ARG A 4 -21.20 10.61 -19.49
C ARG A 4 -19.77 10.11 -19.34
N LEU A 5 -18.90 10.38 -20.31
CA LEU A 5 -17.48 9.99 -20.25
C LEU A 5 -16.72 10.75 -19.17
N GLU A 6 -16.99 12.04 -19.05
CA GLU A 6 -16.41 12.88 -18.00
C GLU A 6 -16.87 12.43 -16.62
N ARG A 7 -18.12 12.04 -16.48
CA ARG A 7 -18.67 11.49 -15.24
C ARG A 7 -18.02 10.16 -14.88
N PHE A 8 -17.85 9.22 -15.82
CA PHE A 8 -17.17 7.95 -15.56
C PHE A 8 -15.71 8.15 -15.16
N ALA A 9 -15.02 9.07 -15.81
CA ALA A 9 -13.64 9.42 -15.43
C ALA A 9 -13.55 10.04 -14.01
N ALA A 10 -14.54 10.87 -13.64
CA ALA A 10 -14.62 11.45 -12.30
C ALA A 10 -14.95 10.42 -11.20
N GLU A 11 -15.65 9.33 -11.58
CA GLU A 11 -15.95 8.18 -10.72
C GLU A 11 -14.80 7.15 -10.68
N GLY A 12 -13.60 7.48 -11.19
CA GLY A 12 -12.44 6.58 -11.17
C GLY A 12 -12.54 5.40 -12.13
N LYS A 13 -13.44 5.46 -13.14
CA LYS A 13 -13.63 4.37 -14.10
C LYS A 13 -12.73 4.53 -15.32
N THR A 14 -12.15 3.40 -15.75
CA THR A 14 -11.46 3.33 -17.04
C THR A 14 -12.49 3.06 -18.14
N VAL A 15 -12.51 3.89 -19.18
CA VAL A 15 -13.45 3.73 -20.29
C VAL A 15 -12.73 3.16 -21.51
N VAL A 16 -13.21 2.00 -21.98
CA VAL A 16 -12.74 1.34 -23.19
C VAL A 16 -13.79 1.53 -24.28
N PHE A 17 -13.39 2.06 -25.44
CA PHE A 17 -14.28 2.21 -26.59
C PHE A 17 -14.32 0.94 -27.43
N VAL A 18 -15.52 0.55 -27.82
CA VAL A 18 -15.74 -0.52 -28.78
C VAL A 18 -15.94 0.11 -30.17
N LEU A 19 -15.08 -0.27 -31.10
CA LEU A 19 -15.18 0.15 -32.49
C LEU A 19 -15.68 -1.03 -33.35
N LEU A 20 -16.64 -0.77 -34.24
CA LEU A 20 -17.08 -1.68 -35.26
C LEU A 20 -16.80 -1.04 -36.62
N ASP A 21 -16.02 -1.70 -37.46
CA ASP A 21 -15.59 -1.17 -38.75
C ASP A 21 -14.99 0.26 -38.70
N GLY A 22 -14.21 0.52 -37.64
CA GLY A 22 -13.59 1.83 -37.40
C GLY A 22 -14.54 2.91 -36.87
N LYS A 23 -15.80 2.60 -36.61
CA LYS A 23 -16.82 3.52 -36.07
C LYS A 23 -17.07 3.20 -34.57
N PRO A 24 -17.26 4.21 -33.73
CA PRO A 24 -17.62 3.99 -32.32
C PRO A 24 -18.98 3.29 -32.25
N ALA A 25 -19.00 2.05 -31.72
CA ALA A 25 -20.20 1.27 -31.51
C ALA A 25 -20.70 1.34 -30.07
N GLY A 26 -19.80 1.60 -29.11
CA GLY A 26 -20.12 1.72 -27.70
C GLY A 26 -18.93 2.02 -26.83
N ALA A 27 -19.18 2.08 -25.51
CA ALA A 27 -18.14 2.22 -24.51
C ALA A 27 -18.45 1.32 -23.30
N ILE A 28 -17.40 0.71 -22.73
CA ILE A 28 -17.47 -0.12 -21.52
C ILE A 28 -16.72 0.63 -20.44
N ALA A 29 -17.37 0.92 -19.31
CA ALA A 29 -16.74 1.51 -18.16
C ALA A 29 -16.33 0.41 -17.17
N LEU A 30 -15.05 0.29 -16.91
CA LEU A 30 -14.45 -0.63 -15.94
C LEU A 30 -14.14 0.12 -14.66
N ALA A 31 -14.46 -0.46 -13.52
CA ALA A 31 -14.11 0.10 -12.21
C ALA A 31 -13.59 -1.00 -11.31
N ASP A 32 -12.50 -0.73 -10.63
CA ASP A 32 -12.05 -1.58 -9.54
C ASP A 32 -12.91 -1.36 -8.30
N VAL A 33 -13.28 -2.45 -7.66
CA VAL A 33 -14.04 -2.41 -6.41
C VAL A 33 -13.07 -2.25 -5.24
N ILE A 34 -13.15 -1.10 -4.58
CA ILE A 34 -12.40 -0.89 -3.34
C ILE A 34 -12.95 -1.83 -2.26
N ARG A 35 -12.09 -2.68 -1.75
CA ARG A 35 -12.45 -3.64 -0.69
C ARG A 35 -12.75 -2.89 0.61
N PRO A 36 -13.80 -3.27 1.37
CA PRO A 36 -14.10 -2.66 2.67
C PRO A 36 -12.91 -2.73 3.63
N GLU A 37 -12.14 -3.82 3.58
CA GLU A 37 -10.95 -4.05 4.40
C GLU A 37 -9.86 -3.01 4.17
N SER A 38 -9.76 -2.43 2.95
CA SER A 38 -8.78 -1.39 2.64
C SER A 38 -9.05 -0.10 3.40
N ARG A 39 -10.31 0.33 3.47
CA ARG A 39 -10.71 1.52 4.25
C ARG A 39 -10.44 1.31 5.74
N GLU A 40 -10.81 0.14 6.25
CA GLU A 40 -10.59 -0.20 7.66
C GLU A 40 -9.09 -0.29 8.00
N ALA A 41 -8.28 -0.86 7.11
CA ALA A 41 -6.84 -0.93 7.29
C ALA A 41 -6.22 0.48 7.38
N VAL A 42 -6.55 1.37 6.45
CA VAL A 42 -6.05 2.76 6.45
C VAL A 42 -6.49 3.50 7.71
N ARG A 43 -7.75 3.36 8.12
CA ARG A 43 -8.24 3.94 9.37
C ARG A 43 -7.40 3.50 10.58
N ARG A 44 -7.15 2.19 10.72
CA ARG A 44 -6.35 1.64 11.82
C ARG A 44 -4.89 2.08 11.76
N LEU A 45 -4.28 2.15 10.59
CA LEU A 45 -2.92 2.68 10.43
C LEU A 45 -2.84 4.12 10.94
N LYS A 46 -3.80 4.96 10.58
CA LYS A 46 -3.88 6.35 11.07
C LYS A 46 -4.03 6.44 12.59
N GLU A 47 -4.86 5.59 13.19
CA GLU A 47 -4.99 5.51 14.66
C GLU A 47 -3.69 5.09 15.34
N MET A 48 -2.85 4.34 14.64
CA MET A 48 -1.50 3.98 15.09
C MET A 48 -0.46 5.08 14.82
N GLY A 49 -0.85 6.22 14.26
CA GLY A 49 0.03 7.32 13.89
C GLY A 49 0.87 7.04 12.64
N ILE A 50 0.43 6.11 11.79
CA ILE A 50 1.12 5.73 10.55
C ILE A 50 0.42 6.43 9.37
N ARG A 51 1.20 7.11 8.54
CA ARG A 51 0.71 7.70 7.30
C ARG A 51 0.57 6.63 6.24
N ALA A 52 -0.58 6.59 5.57
CA ALA A 52 -0.87 5.64 4.51
C ALA A 52 -0.75 6.34 3.15
N MET A 53 0.10 5.80 2.29
CA MET A 53 0.37 6.33 0.95
C MET A 53 0.12 5.26 -0.10
N MET A 54 -0.31 5.66 -1.29
CA MET A 54 -0.49 4.76 -2.42
C MET A 54 0.51 5.07 -3.53
N LEU A 55 1.10 4.01 -4.09
CA LEU A 55 2.01 4.05 -5.21
C LEU A 55 1.46 3.17 -6.33
N THR A 56 0.95 3.80 -7.41
CA THR A 56 0.24 3.10 -8.48
C THR A 56 0.66 3.55 -9.88
N GLY A 57 0.56 2.62 -10.83
CA GLY A 57 0.68 2.92 -12.26
C GLY A 57 -0.59 3.50 -12.89
N ASP A 58 -1.70 3.55 -12.16
CA ASP A 58 -2.96 4.07 -12.65
C ASP A 58 -2.88 5.56 -12.97
N ASN A 59 -3.78 6.02 -13.82
CA ASN A 59 -3.88 7.44 -14.14
C ASN A 59 -4.28 8.25 -12.90
N ARG A 60 -3.89 9.53 -12.92
CA ARG A 60 -4.08 10.46 -11.79
C ARG A 60 -5.52 10.55 -11.28
N LYS A 61 -6.52 10.51 -12.18
CA LYS A 61 -7.95 10.64 -11.79
C LYS A 61 -8.43 9.43 -11.00
N VAL A 62 -8.03 8.22 -11.43
CA VAL A 62 -8.33 6.97 -10.71
C VAL A 62 -7.64 6.97 -9.35
N ALA A 63 -6.35 7.30 -9.32
CA ALA A 63 -5.57 7.36 -8.09
C ALA A 63 -6.13 8.37 -7.08
N GLU A 64 -6.53 9.55 -7.55
CA GLU A 64 -7.16 10.58 -6.71
C GLU A 64 -8.50 10.10 -6.13
N TRP A 65 -9.33 9.48 -6.96
CA TRP A 65 -10.60 8.92 -6.50
C TRP A 65 -10.39 7.83 -5.46
N VAL A 66 -9.51 6.84 -5.71
CA VAL A 66 -9.18 5.78 -4.75
C VAL A 66 -8.63 6.37 -3.46
N SER A 67 -7.68 7.31 -3.55
CA SER A 67 -7.06 7.95 -2.39
C SER A 67 -8.10 8.60 -1.48
N ARG A 68 -9.05 9.32 -2.07
CA ARG A 68 -10.15 9.96 -1.33
C ARG A 68 -11.10 8.94 -0.70
N GLU A 69 -11.49 7.92 -1.45
CA GLU A 69 -12.43 6.89 -1.01
C GLU A 69 -11.86 6.01 0.12
N VAL A 70 -10.56 5.72 0.07
CA VAL A 70 -9.87 4.92 1.10
C VAL A 70 -9.41 5.79 2.26
N GLY A 71 -9.26 7.09 2.02
CA GLY A 71 -8.79 8.06 3.01
C GLY A 71 -7.27 8.06 3.17
N LEU A 72 -6.52 7.93 2.09
CA LEU A 72 -5.05 7.98 2.11
C LEU A 72 -4.53 9.39 2.43
N ASP A 73 -3.31 9.48 2.93
CA ASP A 73 -2.65 10.75 3.24
C ASP A 73 -1.95 11.35 2.01
N GLU A 74 -1.45 10.49 1.12
CA GLU A 74 -0.73 10.89 -0.09
C GLU A 74 -0.88 9.79 -1.15
N TYR A 75 -0.76 10.15 -2.44
CA TYR A 75 -0.71 9.18 -3.52
C TYR A 75 0.25 9.61 -4.62
N PHE A 76 0.85 8.64 -5.28
CA PHE A 76 1.70 8.78 -6.44
C PHE A 76 1.10 7.97 -7.58
N ALA A 77 0.63 8.66 -8.61
CA ALA A 77 -0.01 8.08 -9.78
C ALA A 77 0.98 8.03 -10.96
N GLU A 78 0.66 7.20 -11.96
CA GLU A 78 1.41 7.09 -13.22
C GLU A 78 2.87 6.69 -13.00
N VAL A 79 3.16 5.96 -11.90
CA VAL A 79 4.51 5.50 -11.56
C VAL A 79 4.77 4.17 -12.24
N LEU A 80 5.77 4.15 -13.11
CA LEU A 80 6.17 2.94 -13.83
C LEU A 80 6.83 1.93 -12.87
N PRO A 81 6.76 0.62 -13.16
CA PRO A 81 7.30 -0.42 -12.27
C PRO A 81 8.76 -0.16 -11.86
N HIS A 82 9.61 0.26 -12.78
CA HIS A 82 11.03 0.54 -12.52
C HIS A 82 11.28 1.85 -11.73
N GLU A 83 10.29 2.73 -11.65
CA GLU A 83 10.37 3.99 -10.89
C GLU A 83 9.91 3.84 -9.43
N LYS A 84 9.20 2.75 -9.11
CA LYS A 84 8.66 2.54 -7.76
C LYS A 84 9.74 2.58 -6.68
N SER A 85 10.89 1.93 -6.90
CA SER A 85 12.01 1.95 -5.95
C SER A 85 12.61 3.35 -5.77
N ALA A 86 12.69 4.15 -6.84
CA ALA A 86 13.14 5.53 -6.75
C ALA A 86 12.16 6.39 -5.94
N LYS A 87 10.86 6.14 -6.08
CA LYS A 87 9.83 6.82 -5.29
C LYS A 87 9.91 6.48 -3.81
N ILE A 88 10.19 5.23 -3.46
CA ILE A 88 10.45 4.84 -2.06
C ILE A 88 11.65 5.61 -1.50
N ARG A 89 12.77 5.70 -2.24
CA ARG A 89 13.93 6.50 -1.81
C ARG A 89 13.59 7.98 -1.59
N GLU A 90 12.76 8.56 -2.47
CA GLU A 90 12.30 9.94 -2.31
C GLU A 90 11.53 10.13 -1.00
N ILE A 91 10.68 9.18 -0.63
CA ILE A 91 9.93 9.23 0.63
C ILE A 91 10.87 9.05 1.82
N GLN A 92 11.83 8.11 1.75
CA GLN A 92 12.86 7.91 2.79
C GLN A 92 13.73 9.16 2.96
N ALA A 93 14.06 9.87 1.88
CA ALA A 93 14.83 11.12 1.93
C ALA A 93 14.10 12.26 2.69
N ARG A 94 12.79 12.14 2.89
CA ARG A 94 12.01 13.04 3.76
C ARG A 94 12.18 12.72 5.26
N GLY A 95 13.05 11.76 5.63
CA GLY A 95 13.27 11.29 6.99
C GLY A 95 12.19 10.34 7.50
N LEU A 96 11.44 9.70 6.60
CA LEU A 96 10.38 8.76 6.95
C LEU A 96 10.90 7.32 6.86
N THR A 97 10.52 6.50 7.84
CA THR A 97 10.66 5.03 7.76
C THR A 97 9.50 4.47 6.95
N VAL A 98 9.80 3.73 5.92
CA VAL A 98 8.85 3.26 4.92
C VAL A 98 8.64 1.75 5.01
N ALA A 99 7.40 1.33 5.28
CA ALA A 99 6.96 -0.04 5.00
C ALA A 99 6.25 -0.07 3.65
N MET A 100 6.71 -0.90 2.73
CA MET A 100 6.09 -1.11 1.42
C MET A 100 5.30 -2.42 1.44
N THR A 101 4.05 -2.36 0.99
CA THR A 101 3.22 -3.55 0.78
C THR A 101 2.95 -3.73 -0.70
N GLY A 102 3.24 -4.91 -1.25
CA GLY A 102 3.04 -5.24 -2.66
C GLY A 102 2.70 -6.72 -2.86
N ASP A 103 2.12 -7.06 -3.99
CA ASP A 103 1.62 -8.40 -4.31
C ASP A 103 2.34 -9.09 -5.47
N GLY A 104 3.22 -8.40 -6.18
CA GLY A 104 3.74 -8.88 -7.44
C GLY A 104 5.23 -8.71 -7.69
N VAL A 105 5.66 -9.34 -8.78
CA VAL A 105 7.02 -9.25 -9.34
C VAL A 105 7.42 -7.80 -9.60
N ASN A 106 6.46 -6.98 -10.03
CA ASN A 106 6.68 -5.58 -10.35
C ASN A 106 7.00 -4.71 -9.12
N ASP A 107 6.66 -5.19 -7.93
CA ASP A 107 6.88 -4.49 -6.67
C ASP A 107 8.19 -4.92 -5.97
N ALA A 108 8.81 -6.03 -6.38
CA ALA A 108 10.00 -6.58 -5.75
C ALA A 108 11.14 -5.55 -5.56
N PRO A 109 11.51 -4.71 -6.56
CA PRO A 109 12.53 -3.68 -6.34
C PRO A 109 12.11 -2.60 -5.33
N ALA A 110 10.82 -2.33 -5.18
CA ALA A 110 10.30 -1.36 -4.21
C ALA A 110 10.21 -1.98 -2.80
N LEU A 111 9.84 -3.27 -2.70
CA LEU A 111 9.87 -4.03 -1.45
C LEU A 111 11.29 -4.10 -0.89
N ALA A 112 12.28 -4.43 -1.72
CA ALA A 112 13.69 -4.47 -1.32
C ALA A 112 14.26 -3.10 -0.93
N GLN A 113 13.74 -2.01 -1.50
CA GLN A 113 14.20 -0.66 -1.21
C GLN A 113 13.61 -0.10 0.08
N ALA A 114 12.42 -0.54 0.49
CA ALA A 114 11.76 -0.08 1.69
C ALA A 114 12.55 -0.47 2.95
N ASP A 115 12.30 0.20 4.07
CA ASP A 115 12.88 -0.19 5.36
C ASP A 115 12.25 -1.49 5.89
N VAL A 116 11.01 -1.78 5.45
CA VAL A 116 10.32 -3.07 5.64
C VAL A 116 9.51 -3.39 4.39
N GLY A 117 9.84 -4.49 3.71
CA GLY A 117 9.08 -5.03 2.60
C GLY A 117 8.05 -6.05 3.09
N ILE A 118 6.79 -5.90 2.70
CA ILE A 118 5.68 -6.80 3.06
C ILE A 118 5.05 -7.33 1.78
N ALA A 119 5.26 -8.60 1.46
CA ALA A 119 4.53 -9.27 0.39
C ALA A 119 3.14 -9.71 0.88
N ILE A 120 2.10 -9.46 0.07
CA ILE A 120 0.72 -9.77 0.43
C ILE A 120 0.09 -10.72 -0.60
N GLY A 121 -0.65 -11.72 -0.12
CA GLY A 121 -1.25 -12.76 -0.97
C GLY A 121 -0.29 -13.92 -1.22
N ALA A 122 -0.73 -14.88 -2.04
CA ALA A 122 0.13 -15.97 -2.53
C ALA A 122 1.12 -15.40 -3.56
N GLY A 123 1.99 -14.50 -3.09
CA GLY A 123 2.94 -13.77 -3.92
C GLY A 123 3.77 -14.71 -4.80
N THR A 124 4.25 -14.18 -5.89
CA THR A 124 5.21 -14.88 -6.73
C THR A 124 6.47 -15.19 -5.91
N ASP A 125 7.18 -16.26 -6.25
CA ASP A 125 8.44 -16.65 -5.59
C ASP A 125 9.40 -15.45 -5.44
N VAL A 126 9.43 -14.56 -6.43
CA VAL A 126 10.27 -13.34 -6.41
C VAL A 126 9.85 -12.35 -5.32
N ALA A 127 8.55 -12.15 -5.09
CA ALA A 127 8.09 -11.26 -4.02
C ALA A 127 8.36 -11.87 -2.63
N ILE A 128 8.25 -13.20 -2.53
CA ILE A 128 8.57 -13.96 -1.30
C ILE A 128 10.06 -13.84 -0.96
N GLU A 129 10.95 -13.97 -1.96
CA GLU A 129 12.40 -13.87 -1.76
C GLU A 129 12.87 -12.45 -1.41
N THR A 130 12.08 -11.43 -1.77
CA THR A 130 12.49 -10.02 -1.67
C THR A 130 11.92 -9.32 -0.44
N ALA A 131 10.82 -9.83 0.12
CA ALA A 131 10.13 -9.22 1.24
C ALA A 131 10.66 -9.72 2.59
N ASP A 132 10.69 -8.83 3.58
CA ASP A 132 11.02 -9.18 4.97
C ASP A 132 9.87 -9.95 5.65
N ILE A 133 8.65 -9.70 5.22
CA ILE A 133 7.43 -10.31 5.74
C ILE A 133 6.56 -10.79 4.59
N VAL A 134 6.06 -12.03 4.71
CA VAL A 134 5.14 -12.61 3.74
C VAL A 134 3.80 -12.89 4.40
N LEU A 135 2.75 -12.25 3.88
CA LEU A 135 1.37 -12.45 4.33
C LEU A 135 0.64 -13.36 3.34
N VAL A 136 0.22 -14.54 3.79
CA VAL A 136 -0.39 -15.58 2.95
C VAL A 136 -1.72 -15.12 2.33
N ARG A 137 -2.48 -14.30 3.04
CA ARG A 137 -3.77 -13.78 2.56
C ARG A 137 -3.61 -12.41 1.93
N SER A 138 -4.35 -12.17 0.84
CA SER A 138 -4.44 -10.84 0.21
C SER A 138 -5.41 -9.92 0.97
N ASN A 139 -5.13 -9.70 2.28
CA ASN A 139 -5.95 -8.86 3.15
C ASN A 139 -5.09 -7.75 3.78
N PRO A 140 -5.34 -6.47 3.48
CA PRO A 140 -4.56 -5.36 4.03
C PRO A 140 -4.65 -5.24 5.57
N LEU A 141 -5.67 -5.79 6.20
CA LEU A 141 -5.76 -5.87 7.66
C LEU A 141 -4.69 -6.76 8.29
N ASP A 142 -4.15 -7.74 7.56
CA ASP A 142 -3.07 -8.58 8.05
C ASP A 142 -1.77 -7.77 8.21
N ALA A 143 -1.49 -6.81 7.31
CA ALA A 143 -0.38 -5.88 7.48
C ALA A 143 -0.54 -5.02 8.75
N VAL A 144 -1.75 -4.51 9.02
CA VAL A 144 -2.06 -3.78 10.26
C VAL A 144 -1.82 -4.66 11.48
N ALA A 145 -2.26 -5.92 11.45
CA ALA A 145 -2.09 -6.87 12.56
C ALA A 145 -0.61 -7.15 12.85
N VAL A 146 0.21 -7.35 11.81
CA VAL A 146 1.66 -7.56 11.96
C VAL A 146 2.34 -6.35 12.58
N ILE A 147 2.04 -5.14 12.14
CA ILE A 147 2.59 -3.91 12.72
C ILE A 147 2.16 -3.77 14.19
N GLY A 148 0.91 -4.08 14.50
CA GLY A 148 0.39 -4.08 15.86
C GLY A 148 1.13 -5.08 16.77
N LEU A 149 1.34 -6.30 16.26
CA LEU A 149 2.09 -7.36 16.96
C LEU A 149 3.56 -6.93 17.20
N ALA A 150 4.22 -6.42 16.18
CA ALA A 150 5.61 -5.93 16.29
C ALA A 150 5.76 -4.85 17.37
N ARG A 151 4.85 -3.87 17.40
CA ARG A 151 4.83 -2.83 18.45
C ARG A 151 4.59 -3.40 19.86
N ALA A 152 3.68 -4.36 20.00
CA ALA A 152 3.40 -5.01 21.28
C ALA A 152 4.62 -5.81 21.77
N THR A 153 5.25 -6.56 20.87
CA THR A 153 6.46 -7.34 21.15
C THR A 153 7.62 -6.43 21.57
N TYR A 154 7.87 -5.36 20.81
CA TYR A 154 8.90 -4.39 21.14
C TYR A 154 8.70 -3.77 22.53
N ARG A 155 7.47 -3.36 22.86
CA ARG A 155 7.13 -2.82 24.18
C ARG A 155 7.42 -3.82 25.29
N LYS A 156 7.08 -5.08 25.09
CA LYS A 156 7.38 -6.16 26.05
C LYS A 156 8.89 -6.39 26.20
N MET A 157 9.63 -6.39 25.11
CA MET A 157 11.09 -6.53 25.13
C MET A 157 11.73 -5.39 25.94
N VAL A 158 11.36 -4.14 25.69
CA VAL A 158 11.86 -2.98 26.44
C VAL A 158 11.49 -3.08 27.93
N GLN A 159 10.24 -3.47 28.24
CA GLN A 159 9.79 -3.66 29.60
C GLN A 159 10.63 -4.72 30.34
N ASN A 160 10.86 -5.87 29.70
CA ASN A 160 11.66 -6.94 30.27
C ASN A 160 13.12 -6.50 30.51
N LEU A 161 13.70 -5.75 29.55
CA LEU A 161 15.05 -5.22 29.70
C LEU A 161 15.16 -4.23 30.87
N LEU A 162 14.18 -3.34 31.03
CA LEU A 162 14.12 -2.40 32.17
C LEU A 162 14.00 -3.14 33.50
N TRP A 163 13.17 -4.18 33.58
CA TRP A 163 13.07 -5.00 34.79
C TRP A 163 14.35 -5.72 35.11
N ALA A 164 15.02 -6.33 34.11
CA ALA A 164 16.29 -7.02 34.29
C ALA A 164 17.39 -6.08 34.77
N THR A 165 17.49 -4.89 34.15
CA THR A 165 18.47 -3.87 34.52
C THR A 165 18.21 -3.31 35.94
N GLY A 166 16.94 -3.01 36.23
CA GLY A 166 16.53 -2.49 37.54
C GLY A 166 16.79 -3.49 38.65
N TYR A 167 16.46 -4.76 38.43
CA TYR A 167 16.79 -5.81 39.41
C TYR A 167 18.27 -5.94 39.70
N ASN A 168 19.10 -5.98 38.65
CA ASN A 168 20.56 -6.06 38.81
C ASN A 168 21.15 -4.82 39.51
N ALA A 169 20.61 -3.63 39.28
CA ALA A 169 21.09 -2.41 39.91
C ALA A 169 20.72 -2.31 41.39
N VAL A 170 19.68 -2.99 41.83
CA VAL A 170 19.21 -2.97 43.24
C VAL A 170 19.73 -4.19 44.04
N ALA A 171 19.97 -5.32 43.37
CA ALA A 171 20.37 -6.58 44.00
C ALA A 171 21.91 -6.74 44.14
N LEU A 172 22.68 -5.87 43.49
CA LEU A 172 24.14 -5.75 43.61
C LEU A 172 24.51 -4.54 44.45
#